data_1a9974e9366b25f14cadaa8aef6968ed
#
_entry.id   1a9974e9366b25f14cadaa8aef6968ed
#
_cell.length_a   1.000
_cell.length_b   1.000
_cell.length_c   1.000
_cell.angle_alpha   90.00
_cell.angle_beta   90.00
_cell.angle_gamma   90.00
#
_symmetry.space_group_name_H-M   'P 1'
#
loop_
_entity.id
_entity.type
_entity.pdbx_description
1 polymer ?
#
loop_
_entity_poly.entity_id
_entity_poly.type
_entity_poly.pdbx_seq_one_letter_code
_entity_poly.pdbx_strand_id
1 'polypeptide(L)'
;MHKILTLMASIYLTTITAACSTTSDFTDQPMPKSGFLPNYSLLVSEPTDNADARKWRYRKPGVSSEQYTSVILDPISLAQDINQEEPQETIEKTREALQSAMLKAVQGRDKVKVVTQPGPGVARMEVRITGAQSSADGLEPWNFTPVGLAVNAAAYAGGVNAKTPVLVVESKITDSQTNELIGEGLITVEGESFRTESGSLDSFIALAQKIVVVAMAASADPTPTN
;
A
#
# COMPACT_ATOMS: atom_id res chain seq x y z
N MET A 1 21.32 -74.53 -32.91
CA MET A 1 20.69 -74.34 -31.62
C MET A 1 21.43 -73.25 -30.86
N HIS A 2 21.09 -71.95 -31.02
CA HIS A 2 21.64 -70.94 -30.17
C HIS A 2 20.52 -69.92 -29.94
N LYS A 3 20.09 -69.83 -28.69
CA LYS A 3 19.08 -68.88 -28.22
C LYS A 3 19.78 -67.51 -27.99
N ILE A 4 19.41 -66.50 -28.77
CA ILE A 4 19.82 -65.15 -28.52
C ILE A 4 18.72 -64.47 -27.71
N LEU A 5 19.03 -64.19 -26.48
CA LEU A 5 18.17 -63.50 -25.52
C LEU A 5 18.39 -61.99 -25.72
N THR A 6 17.42 -61.33 -26.32
CA THR A 6 17.47 -59.88 -26.53
C THR A 6 16.92 -59.16 -25.29
N LEU A 7 17.79 -58.53 -24.55
CA LEU A 7 17.46 -57.70 -23.37
C LEU A 7 17.03 -56.31 -23.83
N MET A 8 15.73 -56.02 -23.78
CA MET A 8 15.20 -54.68 -24.00
C MET A 8 15.33 -53.87 -22.70
N ALA A 9 16.32 -53.00 -22.64
CA ALA A 9 16.45 -52.01 -21.57
C ALA A 9 15.56 -50.79 -21.90
N SER A 10 14.41 -50.70 -21.27
CA SER A 10 13.56 -49.52 -21.31
C SER A 10 14.15 -48.44 -20.42
N ILE A 11 14.72 -47.42 -21.04
CA ILE A 11 15.15 -46.18 -20.35
C ILE A 11 13.93 -45.30 -20.14
N TYR A 12 13.38 -45.28 -18.91
CA TYR A 12 12.40 -44.29 -18.50
C TYR A 12 13.10 -42.95 -18.26
N LEU A 13 12.98 -42.07 -19.22
CA LEU A 13 13.40 -40.65 -19.09
C LEU A 13 12.34 -39.92 -18.29
N THR A 14 12.52 -39.86 -16.95
CA THR A 14 11.69 -39.01 -16.08
C THR A 14 12.08 -37.55 -16.31
N THR A 15 11.30 -36.83 -17.12
CA THR A 15 11.36 -35.37 -17.21
C THR A 15 10.82 -34.76 -15.91
N ILE A 16 11.71 -34.35 -15.04
CA ILE A 16 11.37 -33.49 -13.89
C ILE A 16 11.03 -32.11 -14.44
N THR A 17 9.75 -31.83 -14.63
CA THR A 17 9.28 -30.46 -14.84
C THR A 17 9.40 -29.73 -13.51
N ALA A 18 10.48 -28.97 -13.34
CA ALA A 18 10.57 -27.96 -12.28
C ALA A 18 9.48 -26.92 -12.57
N ALA A 19 8.34 -27.03 -11.90
CA ALA A 19 7.37 -25.97 -11.82
C ALA A 19 8.02 -24.86 -10.98
N CYS A 20 8.65 -23.86 -11.64
CA CYS A 20 8.93 -22.60 -11.03
C CYS A 20 7.57 -21.96 -10.71
N SER A 21 7.07 -22.13 -9.49
CA SER A 21 6.06 -21.24 -8.95
C SER A 21 6.73 -19.87 -8.77
N THR A 22 6.56 -19.01 -9.75
CA THR A 22 6.84 -17.59 -9.59
C THR A 22 5.74 -17.03 -8.71
N THR A 23 5.91 -17.14 -7.39
CA THR A 23 5.24 -16.24 -6.46
C THR A 23 5.85 -14.87 -6.75
N SER A 24 5.10 -14.01 -7.41
CA SER A 24 5.49 -12.60 -7.56
C SER A 24 5.60 -12.03 -6.15
N ASP A 25 6.81 -11.60 -5.79
CA ASP A 25 7.04 -10.98 -4.49
C ASP A 25 6.22 -9.68 -4.44
N PHE A 26 5.54 -9.42 -3.31
CA PHE A 26 4.81 -8.17 -3.08
C PHE A 26 5.67 -6.93 -3.39
N THR A 27 6.99 -7.03 -3.19
CA THR A 27 7.95 -5.96 -3.45
C THR A 27 8.18 -5.66 -4.93
N ASP A 28 7.96 -6.62 -5.85
CA ASP A 28 8.21 -6.48 -7.28
C ASP A 28 7.03 -5.87 -8.06
N GLN A 29 5.94 -5.58 -7.39
CA GLN A 29 4.70 -5.10 -7.96
C GLN A 29 4.82 -3.64 -8.43
N PRO A 30 4.21 -3.22 -9.55
CA PRO A 30 4.23 -1.84 -9.98
C PRO A 30 3.50 -0.93 -8.97
N MET A 31 3.89 0.35 -8.95
CA MET A 31 3.24 1.36 -8.14
C MET A 31 1.77 1.54 -8.58
N PRO A 32 0.79 1.37 -7.67
CA PRO A 32 -0.62 1.61 -8.00
C PRO A 32 -0.86 3.11 -8.25
N LYS A 33 -1.82 3.44 -9.12
CA LYS A 33 -2.14 4.83 -9.50
C LYS A 33 -3.66 5.00 -9.52
N SER A 34 -4.20 5.68 -8.50
CA SER A 34 -5.64 5.96 -8.41
C SER A 34 -6.10 7.21 -9.17
N GLY A 35 -5.17 8.08 -9.54
CA GLY A 35 -5.49 9.40 -10.10
C GLY A 35 -5.69 10.50 -9.04
N PHE A 36 -5.47 10.22 -7.76
CA PHE A 36 -5.56 11.22 -6.69
C PHE A 36 -4.37 12.19 -6.70
N LEU A 37 -3.17 11.67 -6.93
CA LEU A 37 -1.96 12.50 -6.99
C LEU A 37 -1.84 13.20 -8.35
N PRO A 38 -1.43 14.46 -8.38
CA PRO A 38 -1.30 15.20 -9.63
C PRO A 38 -0.18 14.67 -10.55
N ASN A 39 0.89 14.08 -9.99
CA ASN A 39 1.99 13.58 -10.82
C ASN A 39 2.76 12.41 -10.20
N TYR A 40 2.35 11.19 -10.51
CA TYR A 40 3.02 9.96 -10.07
C TYR A 40 4.47 9.80 -10.56
N SER A 41 4.88 10.52 -11.62
CA SER A 41 6.25 10.42 -12.13
C SER A 41 7.29 11.09 -11.23
N LEU A 42 6.84 11.92 -10.29
CA LEU A 42 7.70 12.54 -9.28
C LEU A 42 8.03 11.60 -8.12
N LEU A 43 7.23 10.57 -7.94
CA LEU A 43 7.40 9.64 -6.82
C LEU A 43 8.59 8.74 -7.02
N VAL A 44 9.44 8.67 -6.02
CA VAL A 44 10.60 7.76 -5.97
C VAL A 44 10.35 6.70 -4.90
N SER A 45 10.67 5.45 -5.21
CA SER A 45 10.60 4.35 -4.25
C SER A 45 11.58 4.61 -3.11
N GLU A 46 11.11 4.48 -1.87
CA GLU A 46 11.94 4.57 -0.67
C GLU A 46 11.99 3.22 0.03
N PRO A 47 13.14 2.81 0.56
CA PRO A 47 13.25 1.60 1.36
C PRO A 47 12.38 1.71 2.62
N THR A 48 11.89 0.56 3.08
CA THR A 48 11.14 0.43 4.32
C THR A 48 11.65 -0.79 5.07
N ASP A 49 11.74 -0.71 6.40
CA ASP A 49 12.15 -1.83 7.26
C ASP A 49 11.06 -2.90 7.38
N ASN A 50 9.90 -2.68 6.75
CA ASN A 50 8.77 -3.58 6.76
C ASN A 50 8.65 -4.29 5.40
N ALA A 51 8.89 -5.60 5.37
CA ALA A 51 8.84 -6.42 4.16
C ALA A 51 7.47 -6.41 3.46
N ASP A 52 6.39 -6.22 4.24
CA ASP A 52 5.02 -6.19 3.72
C ASP A 52 4.55 -4.75 3.42
N ALA A 53 5.49 -3.81 3.25
CA ALA A 53 5.17 -2.43 2.95
C ALA A 53 6.03 -1.91 1.80
N ARG A 54 5.42 -1.05 1.00
CA ARG A 54 6.10 -0.33 -0.07
C ARG A 54 5.73 1.13 0.04
N LYS A 55 6.74 1.99 -0.15
CA LYS A 55 6.61 3.43 0.01
C LYS A 55 7.24 4.15 -1.17
N TRP A 56 6.53 5.12 -1.71
CA TRP A 56 7.03 6.08 -2.68
C TRP A 56 6.78 7.48 -2.17
N ARG A 57 7.72 8.36 -2.41
CA ARG A 57 7.65 9.74 -1.94
C ARG A 57 8.21 10.72 -2.96
N TYR A 58 7.62 11.87 -2.99
CA TYR A 58 8.16 13.07 -3.58
C TYR A 58 8.28 14.16 -2.52
N ARG A 59 9.39 14.85 -2.51
CA ARG A 59 9.59 16.10 -1.76
C ARG A 59 10.09 17.15 -2.74
N LYS A 60 9.45 18.32 -2.72
CA LYS A 60 9.87 19.42 -3.58
C LYS A 60 11.31 19.83 -3.25
N PRO A 61 12.22 19.95 -4.24
CA PRO A 61 13.58 20.43 -4.02
C PRO A 61 13.60 21.81 -3.35
N GLY A 62 14.50 21.98 -2.38
CA GLY A 62 14.62 23.23 -1.62
C GLY A 62 13.61 23.43 -0.48
N VAL A 63 12.67 22.49 -0.30
CA VAL A 63 11.74 22.49 0.83
C VAL A 63 12.28 21.62 1.95
N SER A 64 12.48 22.25 3.12
CA SER A 64 12.84 21.57 4.37
C SER A 64 11.61 21.40 5.26
N SER A 65 11.54 20.29 5.99
CA SER A 65 10.52 20.06 7.01
C SER A 65 10.55 21.11 8.13
N GLU A 66 11.69 21.76 8.34
CA GLU A 66 11.86 22.82 9.35
C GLU A 66 11.13 24.13 8.99
N GLN A 67 10.79 24.31 7.71
CA GLN A 67 10.01 25.46 7.25
C GLN A 67 8.55 25.38 7.66
N TYR A 68 8.07 24.17 8.03
CA TYR A 68 6.67 23.92 8.39
C TYR A 68 6.58 23.43 9.83
N THR A 69 6.21 24.32 10.73
CA THR A 69 6.03 24.06 12.16
C THR A 69 4.59 23.72 12.52
N SER A 70 3.69 23.79 11.57
CA SER A 70 2.28 23.49 11.75
C SER A 70 1.69 22.76 10.55
N VAL A 71 0.64 21.99 10.79
CA VAL A 71 -0.05 21.24 9.74
C VAL A 71 -1.57 21.30 9.92
N ILE A 72 -2.29 21.49 8.81
CA ILE A 72 -3.71 21.22 8.68
C ILE A 72 -3.83 19.78 8.20
N LEU A 73 -4.49 18.93 8.98
CA LEU A 73 -4.86 17.59 8.58
C LEU A 73 -6.31 17.60 8.10
N ASP A 74 -6.51 17.51 6.80
CA ASP A 74 -7.86 17.36 6.26
C ASP A 74 -8.47 16.00 6.64
N PRO A 75 -9.79 15.87 6.72
CA PRO A 75 -10.43 14.58 6.93
C PRO A 75 -10.03 13.59 5.84
N ILE A 76 -9.67 12.37 6.23
CA ILE A 76 -9.30 11.32 5.29
C ILE A 76 -10.49 10.99 4.39
N SER A 77 -10.27 11.04 3.09
CA SER A 77 -11.27 10.70 2.08
C SER A 77 -11.11 9.25 1.58
N LEU A 78 -12.18 8.72 0.99
CA LEU A 78 -12.17 7.45 0.28
C LEU A 78 -12.21 7.70 -1.23
N ALA A 79 -11.54 6.86 -2.02
CA ALA A 79 -11.70 6.87 -3.46
C ALA A 79 -13.14 6.45 -3.83
N GLN A 80 -13.68 7.03 -4.91
CA GLN A 80 -15.04 6.69 -5.37
C GLN A 80 -15.14 5.23 -5.82
N ASP A 81 -14.04 4.72 -6.38
CA ASP A 81 -13.92 3.36 -6.90
C ASP A 81 -13.25 2.42 -5.88
N ILE A 82 -13.25 2.79 -4.59
CA ILE A 82 -12.71 1.92 -3.56
C ILE A 82 -13.47 0.59 -3.62
N ASN A 83 -12.74 -0.51 -3.60
CA ASN A 83 -13.31 -1.81 -3.86
C ASN A 83 -14.47 -2.12 -2.91
N GLN A 84 -15.59 -2.58 -3.48
CA GLN A 84 -16.81 -2.90 -2.75
C GLN A 84 -16.83 -4.35 -2.22
N GLU A 85 -15.71 -5.08 -2.34
CA GLU A 85 -15.60 -6.46 -1.81
C GLU A 85 -15.55 -6.52 -0.29
N GLU A 86 -15.09 -5.44 0.35
CA GLU A 86 -15.10 -5.33 1.81
C GLU A 86 -16.36 -4.63 2.30
N PRO A 87 -16.90 -5.04 3.47
CA PRO A 87 -18.05 -4.38 4.07
C PRO A 87 -17.78 -2.88 4.27
N GLN A 88 -18.76 -2.05 3.96
CA GLN A 88 -18.65 -0.60 4.11
C GLN A 88 -18.25 -0.20 5.54
N GLU A 89 -18.74 -0.92 6.54
CA GLU A 89 -18.38 -0.69 7.95
C GLU A 89 -16.87 -0.90 8.18
N THR A 90 -16.27 -1.94 7.59
CA THR A 90 -14.82 -2.20 7.67
C THR A 90 -14.03 -1.03 7.08
N ILE A 91 -14.43 -0.53 5.91
CA ILE A 91 -13.77 0.59 5.25
C ILE A 91 -13.87 1.87 6.08
N GLU A 92 -15.06 2.19 6.62
CA GLU A 92 -15.25 3.38 7.46
C GLU A 92 -14.46 3.30 8.77
N LYS A 93 -14.44 2.14 9.43
CA LYS A 93 -13.64 1.92 10.64
C LYS A 93 -12.14 2.02 10.36
N THR A 94 -11.69 1.54 9.20
CA THR A 94 -10.31 1.68 8.74
C THR A 94 -9.94 3.14 8.55
N ARG A 95 -10.81 3.93 7.91
CA ARG A 95 -10.64 5.37 7.72
C ARG A 95 -10.54 6.10 9.07
N GLU A 96 -11.45 5.80 10.01
CA GLU A 96 -11.45 6.36 11.36
C GLU A 96 -10.16 6.01 12.12
N ALA A 97 -9.72 4.76 12.04
CA ALA A 97 -8.48 4.29 12.65
C ALA A 97 -7.25 5.01 12.08
N LEU A 98 -7.19 5.16 10.76
CA LEU A 98 -6.11 5.88 10.08
C LEU A 98 -6.08 7.36 10.49
N GLN A 99 -7.25 8.03 10.52
CA GLN A 99 -7.37 9.42 10.94
C GLN A 99 -6.88 9.62 12.38
N SER A 100 -7.30 8.75 13.28
CA SER A 100 -6.90 8.78 14.69
C SER A 100 -5.42 8.54 14.87
N ALA A 101 -4.87 7.53 14.18
CA ALA A 101 -3.44 7.19 14.25
C ALA A 101 -2.57 8.32 13.69
N MET A 102 -2.96 8.94 12.56
CA MET A 102 -2.25 10.09 11.99
C MET A 102 -2.26 11.29 12.93
N LEU A 103 -3.42 11.63 13.48
CA LEU A 103 -3.54 12.75 14.42
C LEU A 103 -2.64 12.54 15.63
N LYS A 104 -2.67 11.34 16.23
CA LYS A 104 -1.81 10.95 17.35
C LYS A 104 -0.33 11.03 16.99
N ALA A 105 0.05 10.55 15.81
CA ALA A 105 1.44 10.56 15.37
C ALA A 105 1.99 11.98 15.15
N VAL A 106 1.17 12.89 14.62
CA VAL A 106 1.56 14.30 14.46
C VAL A 106 1.62 15.02 15.81
N GLN A 107 0.63 14.81 16.68
CA GLN A 107 0.62 15.40 18.04
C GLN A 107 1.78 14.91 18.91
N GLY A 108 2.28 13.70 18.66
CA GLY A 108 3.47 13.16 19.34
C GLY A 108 4.79 13.78 18.88
N ARG A 109 4.78 14.71 17.93
CA ARG A 109 5.98 15.43 17.47
C ARG A 109 6.09 16.79 18.16
N ASP A 110 7.13 17.00 18.95
CA ASP A 110 7.34 18.24 19.72
C ASP A 110 7.41 19.51 18.85
N LYS A 111 7.78 19.38 17.57
CA LYS A 111 8.06 20.50 16.67
C LYS A 111 6.92 20.84 15.71
N VAL A 112 5.82 20.06 15.69
CA VAL A 112 4.73 20.24 14.72
C VAL A 112 3.40 20.37 15.44
N LYS A 113 2.66 21.45 15.17
CA LYS A 113 1.32 21.70 15.75
C LYS A 113 0.23 21.40 14.72
N VAL A 114 -0.85 20.76 15.16
CA VAL A 114 -2.06 20.65 14.35
C VAL A 114 -2.87 21.93 14.50
N VAL A 115 -3.21 22.55 13.39
CA VAL A 115 -3.99 23.79 13.32
C VAL A 115 -5.14 23.65 12.32
N THR A 116 -6.08 24.58 12.34
CA THR A 116 -7.24 24.58 11.44
C THR A 116 -7.24 25.73 10.44
N GLN A 117 -6.34 26.72 10.63
CA GLN A 117 -6.28 27.89 9.78
C GLN A 117 -4.99 27.93 8.96
N PRO A 118 -5.05 28.32 7.68
CA PRO A 118 -3.87 28.57 6.86
C PRO A 118 -3.01 29.69 7.44
N GLY A 119 -1.70 29.62 7.22
CA GLY A 119 -0.77 30.64 7.67
C GLY A 119 0.67 30.38 7.24
N PRO A 120 1.59 31.30 7.54
CA PRO A 120 3.00 31.09 7.29
C PRO A 120 3.54 29.87 8.05
N GLY A 121 4.30 29.03 7.37
CA GLY A 121 4.85 27.81 7.96
C GLY A 121 3.82 26.73 8.32
N VAL A 122 2.64 26.80 7.71
CA VAL A 122 1.57 25.80 7.83
C VAL A 122 1.51 24.96 6.56
N ALA A 123 1.74 23.66 6.66
CA ALA A 123 1.46 22.71 5.58
C ALA A 123 0.00 22.26 5.65
N ARG A 124 -0.59 21.90 4.50
CA ARG A 124 -1.88 21.20 4.41
C ARG A 124 -1.66 19.80 3.91
N MET A 125 -2.19 18.81 4.60
CA MET A 125 -2.09 17.41 4.25
C MET A 125 -3.49 16.86 3.92
N GLU A 126 -3.65 16.41 2.69
CA GLU A 126 -4.79 15.66 2.19
C GLU A 126 -4.40 14.19 2.06
N VAL A 127 -5.22 13.29 2.60
CA VAL A 127 -4.98 11.85 2.56
C VAL A 127 -6.21 11.14 2.03
N ARG A 128 -5.98 10.12 1.22
CA ARG A 128 -7.03 9.29 0.66
C ARG A 128 -6.67 7.82 0.76
N ILE A 129 -7.62 7.00 1.21
CA ILE A 129 -7.56 5.55 1.02
C ILE A 129 -8.00 5.30 -0.41
N THR A 130 -7.09 4.79 -1.23
CA THR A 130 -7.30 4.59 -2.66
C THR A 130 -7.44 3.14 -3.05
N GLY A 131 -7.17 2.22 -2.10
CA GLY A 131 -7.41 0.80 -2.26
C GLY A 131 -7.55 0.13 -0.90
N ALA A 132 -8.54 -0.72 -0.76
CA ALA A 132 -8.77 -1.56 0.41
C ALA A 132 -9.50 -2.82 -0.06
N GLN A 133 -8.78 -3.93 -0.10
CA GLN A 133 -9.35 -5.20 -0.57
C GLN A 133 -8.58 -6.39 -0.01
N SER A 134 -9.19 -7.57 -0.09
CA SER A 134 -8.56 -8.82 0.32
C SER A 134 -8.83 -9.93 -0.69
N SER A 135 -7.85 -10.81 -0.91
CA SER A 135 -7.99 -11.96 -1.78
C SER A 135 -7.36 -13.22 -1.21
N ALA A 136 -7.79 -14.38 -1.72
CA ALA A 136 -7.25 -15.68 -1.32
C ALA A 136 -5.81 -15.90 -1.81
N ASP A 137 -5.37 -15.19 -2.84
CA ASP A 137 -4.07 -15.41 -3.49
C ASP A 137 -3.06 -14.27 -3.27
N GLY A 138 -3.34 -13.37 -2.30
CA GLY A 138 -2.61 -12.10 -2.20
C GLY A 138 -3.00 -11.18 -3.35
N LEU A 139 -3.05 -9.89 -3.09
CA LEU A 139 -3.47 -8.94 -4.12
C LEU A 139 -2.27 -8.37 -4.85
N GLU A 140 -2.44 -8.37 -6.15
CA GLU A 140 -1.59 -7.59 -7.01
C GLU A 140 -2.02 -6.13 -6.94
N PRO A 141 -1.21 -5.17 -6.48
CA PRO A 141 -1.61 -3.75 -6.35
C PRO A 141 -2.15 -3.11 -7.62
N TRP A 142 -1.87 -3.66 -8.81
CA TRP A 142 -2.46 -3.19 -10.07
C TRP A 142 -3.92 -3.59 -10.28
N ASN A 143 -4.46 -4.51 -9.49
CA ASN A 143 -5.88 -4.87 -9.54
C ASN A 143 -6.79 -3.72 -9.09
N PHE A 144 -6.23 -2.63 -8.53
CA PHE A 144 -6.95 -1.41 -8.20
C PHE A 144 -7.30 -0.53 -9.42
N THR A 145 -7.02 -1.00 -10.63
CA THR A 145 -7.51 -0.33 -11.84
C THR A 145 -8.90 -0.85 -12.22
N PRO A 146 -9.77 -0.03 -12.83
CA PRO A 146 -11.12 -0.43 -13.23
C PRO A 146 -11.19 -1.69 -14.10
N VAL A 147 -10.10 -2.05 -14.77
CA VAL A 147 -10.00 -3.23 -15.66
C VAL A 147 -9.61 -4.50 -14.87
N GLY A 148 -8.88 -4.38 -13.76
CA GLY A 148 -8.43 -5.53 -12.94
C GLY A 148 -9.54 -6.18 -12.12
N LEU A 149 -10.60 -5.42 -11.78
CA LEU A 149 -11.73 -5.89 -10.96
C LEU A 149 -12.58 -7.00 -11.60
N ALA A 150 -12.60 -7.08 -12.91
CA ALA A 150 -13.48 -8.03 -13.60
C ALA A 150 -12.97 -9.49 -13.61
N VAL A 151 -11.69 -9.72 -13.32
CA VAL A 151 -11.05 -11.03 -13.50
C VAL A 151 -11.13 -11.90 -12.24
N ASN A 152 -11.22 -11.31 -11.05
CA ASN A 152 -11.12 -12.04 -9.78
C ASN A 152 -12.46 -12.58 -9.22
N ALA A 153 -13.60 -12.12 -9.71
CA ALA A 153 -14.91 -12.56 -9.20
C ALA A 153 -15.23 -14.05 -9.39
N ALA A 154 -14.57 -14.73 -10.32
CA ALA A 154 -14.85 -16.14 -10.65
C ALA A 154 -14.13 -17.16 -9.73
N ALA A 155 -13.09 -16.75 -9.00
CA ALA A 155 -12.30 -17.67 -8.15
C ALA A 155 -12.95 -17.96 -6.78
N TYR A 156 -13.98 -17.20 -6.42
CA TYR A 156 -14.55 -17.16 -5.07
C TYR A 156 -15.63 -18.21 -4.75
N ALA A 157 -16.01 -19.04 -5.68
CA ALA A 157 -17.21 -19.89 -5.52
C ALA A 157 -17.07 -21.12 -4.62
N GLY A 158 -16.00 -21.32 -3.88
CA GLY A 158 -15.81 -22.65 -3.31
C GLY A 158 -15.01 -22.89 -2.04
N GLY A 159 -14.79 -21.95 -1.15
CA GLY A 159 -14.10 -22.41 0.04
C GLY A 159 -13.64 -21.38 1.03
N VAL A 160 -13.58 -21.74 2.30
CA VAL A 160 -13.10 -20.97 3.46
C VAL A 160 -11.57 -20.76 3.35
N ASN A 161 -11.12 -20.12 2.30
CA ASN A 161 -9.72 -19.77 2.13
C ASN A 161 -9.38 -18.52 2.94
N ALA A 162 -8.20 -18.51 3.55
CA ALA A 162 -7.69 -17.32 4.20
C ALA A 162 -7.55 -16.20 3.15
N LYS A 163 -7.89 -14.98 3.54
CA LYS A 163 -7.78 -13.78 2.70
C LYS A 163 -6.68 -12.90 3.25
N THR A 164 -5.83 -12.38 2.37
CA THR A 164 -4.77 -11.44 2.72
C THR A 164 -5.20 -10.02 2.38
N PRO A 165 -5.31 -9.11 3.36
CA PRO A 165 -5.76 -7.75 3.12
C PRO A 165 -4.61 -6.87 2.63
N VAL A 166 -4.92 -5.93 1.74
CA VAL A 166 -4.01 -4.88 1.27
C VAL A 166 -4.69 -3.53 1.40
N LEU A 167 -3.95 -2.55 1.92
CA LEU A 167 -4.39 -1.16 2.03
C LEU A 167 -3.44 -0.25 1.26
N VAL A 168 -4.02 0.62 0.42
CA VAL A 168 -3.28 1.64 -0.33
C VAL A 168 -3.73 3.02 0.12
N VAL A 169 -2.76 3.85 0.48
CA VAL A 169 -3.02 5.22 0.94
C VAL A 169 -2.13 6.19 0.16
N GLU A 170 -2.75 7.21 -0.37
CA GLU A 170 -2.08 8.31 -1.05
C GLU A 170 -2.20 9.60 -0.24
N SER A 171 -1.17 10.43 -0.26
CA SER A 171 -1.13 11.69 0.45
C SER A 171 -0.54 12.79 -0.41
N LYS A 172 -1.12 13.98 -0.30
CA LYS A 172 -0.66 15.20 -0.95
C LYS A 172 -0.43 16.27 0.11
N ILE A 173 0.71 16.91 0.06
CA ILE A 173 1.10 17.97 0.99
C ILE A 173 1.32 19.25 0.21
N THR A 174 0.64 20.31 0.60
CA THR A 174 0.76 21.65 -0.01
C THR A 174 1.12 22.70 1.04
N ASP A 175 1.72 23.78 0.61
CA ASP A 175 1.76 25.00 1.42
C ASP A 175 0.34 25.56 1.57
N SER A 176 -0.09 25.86 2.80
CA SER A 176 -1.49 26.21 3.07
C SER A 176 -1.92 27.57 2.55
N GLN A 177 -0.98 28.48 2.24
CA GLN A 177 -1.28 29.81 1.74
C GLN A 177 -1.25 29.87 0.21
N THR A 178 -0.26 29.21 -0.39
CA THR A 178 -0.03 29.28 -1.85
C THR A 178 -0.68 28.13 -2.61
N ASN A 179 -1.07 27.05 -1.90
CA ASN A 179 -1.49 25.76 -2.46
C ASN A 179 -0.41 25.08 -3.32
N GLU A 180 0.84 25.53 -3.20
CA GLU A 180 1.94 24.93 -3.91
C GLU A 180 2.20 23.50 -3.39
N LEU A 181 2.37 22.54 -4.31
CA LEU A 181 2.72 21.17 -3.96
C LEU A 181 4.15 21.12 -3.38
N ILE A 182 4.28 20.63 -2.15
CA ILE A 182 5.56 20.49 -1.45
C ILE A 182 5.94 19.04 -1.18
N GLY A 183 4.98 18.12 -1.29
CA GLY A 183 5.24 16.69 -1.15
C GLY A 183 4.08 15.82 -1.57
N GLU A 184 4.39 14.60 -1.94
CA GLU A 184 3.45 13.51 -2.22
C GLU A 184 3.96 12.22 -1.59
N GLY A 185 3.05 11.34 -1.25
CA GLY A 185 3.36 10.00 -0.76
C GLY A 185 2.34 9.00 -1.22
N LEU A 186 2.81 7.78 -1.47
CA LEU A 186 2.00 6.61 -1.70
C LEU A 186 2.58 5.47 -0.87
N ILE A 187 1.72 4.79 -0.12
CA ILE A 187 2.12 3.65 0.71
C ILE A 187 1.13 2.52 0.44
N THR A 188 1.67 1.34 0.20
CA THR A 188 0.92 0.09 0.13
C THR A 188 1.40 -0.80 1.27
N VAL A 189 0.48 -1.40 1.99
CA VAL A 189 0.79 -2.37 3.05
C VAL A 189 -0.08 -3.62 2.88
N GLU A 190 0.56 -4.76 3.10
CA GLU A 190 -0.09 -6.06 3.18
C GLU A 190 -0.20 -6.48 4.65
N GLY A 191 -1.28 -7.16 5.00
CA GLY A 191 -1.56 -7.62 6.35
C GLY A 191 -1.52 -9.13 6.51
N GLU A 192 -1.74 -9.56 7.75
CA GLU A 192 -1.90 -10.98 8.04
C GLU A 192 -3.24 -11.49 7.49
N SER A 193 -3.23 -12.73 7.00
CA SER A 193 -4.42 -13.36 6.45
C SER A 193 -5.47 -13.61 7.52
N PHE A 194 -6.74 -13.43 7.18
CA PHE A 194 -7.90 -13.67 8.04
C PHE A 194 -8.89 -14.63 7.37
N ARG A 195 -9.88 -15.13 8.16
CA ARG A 195 -10.90 -16.10 7.69
C ARG A 195 -12.33 -15.70 8.07
N THR A 196 -12.52 -14.64 8.83
CA THR A 196 -13.83 -14.20 9.35
C THR A 196 -14.01 -12.71 9.08
N GLU A 197 -15.25 -12.23 9.07
CA GLU A 197 -15.54 -10.80 8.90
C GLU A 197 -14.95 -9.95 10.05
N SER A 198 -14.98 -10.43 11.28
CA SER A 198 -14.32 -9.75 12.40
C SER A 198 -12.80 -9.73 12.20
N GLY A 199 -12.19 -10.79 11.67
CA GLY A 199 -10.77 -10.83 11.31
C GLY A 199 -10.43 -9.84 10.21
N SER A 200 -11.33 -9.61 9.25
CA SER A 200 -11.18 -8.56 8.23
C SER A 200 -11.08 -7.18 8.88
N LEU A 201 -12.03 -6.82 9.72
CA LEU A 201 -12.04 -5.53 10.41
C LEU A 201 -10.76 -5.30 11.22
N ASP A 202 -10.36 -6.28 12.04
CA ASP A 202 -9.15 -6.18 12.87
C ASP A 202 -7.89 -6.03 12.01
N SER A 203 -7.80 -6.78 10.92
CA SER A 203 -6.67 -6.71 9.98
C SER A 203 -6.57 -5.34 9.30
N PHE A 204 -7.67 -4.78 8.81
CA PHE A 204 -7.66 -3.46 8.19
C PHE A 204 -7.36 -2.32 9.18
N ILE A 205 -7.83 -2.43 10.43
CA ILE A 205 -7.44 -1.48 11.48
C ILE A 205 -5.94 -1.56 11.77
N ALA A 206 -5.36 -2.77 11.81
CA ALA A 206 -3.92 -2.96 11.97
C ALA A 206 -3.13 -2.37 10.78
N LEU A 207 -3.62 -2.55 9.55
CA LEU A 207 -3.03 -1.94 8.36
C LEU A 207 -3.05 -0.40 8.42
N ALA A 208 -4.15 0.20 8.88
CA ALA A 208 -4.24 1.65 9.05
C ALA A 208 -3.17 2.17 10.02
N GLN A 209 -2.91 1.45 11.11
CA GLN A 209 -1.83 1.80 12.04
C GLN A 209 -0.44 1.58 11.41
N LYS A 210 -0.25 0.49 10.68
CA LYS A 210 0.99 0.16 9.96
C LYS A 210 1.34 1.23 8.92
N ILE A 211 0.36 1.74 8.17
CA ILE A 211 0.54 2.87 7.23
C ILE A 211 1.20 4.06 7.93
N VAL A 212 0.71 4.43 9.12
CA VAL A 212 1.27 5.57 9.85
C VAL A 212 2.70 5.31 10.30
N VAL A 213 3.00 4.12 10.79
CA VAL A 213 4.36 3.73 11.17
C VAL A 213 5.31 3.85 9.97
N VAL A 214 4.92 3.31 8.81
CA VAL A 214 5.72 3.37 7.57
C VAL A 214 5.86 4.80 7.07
N ALA A 215 4.80 5.62 7.15
CA ALA A 215 4.84 7.03 6.76
C ALA A 215 5.78 7.86 7.62
N MET A 216 5.85 7.55 8.92
CA MET A 216 6.61 8.29 9.92
C MET A 216 8.05 7.81 10.06
N ALA A 217 8.38 6.61 9.57
CA ALA A 217 9.75 6.13 9.54
C ALA A 217 10.63 7.13 8.78
N ALA A 218 11.75 7.50 9.41
CA ALA A 218 12.68 8.47 8.84
C ALA A 218 13.14 7.97 7.46
N SER A 219 12.86 8.76 6.43
CA SER A 219 13.56 8.57 5.17
C SER A 219 15.03 8.86 5.43
N ALA A 220 15.92 7.97 5.07
CA ALA A 220 17.32 8.33 4.93
C ALA A 220 17.34 9.53 3.98
N ASP A 221 17.80 10.68 4.45
CA ASP A 221 18.02 11.82 3.56
C ASP A 221 18.93 11.31 2.43
N PRO A 222 18.52 11.43 1.16
CA PRO A 222 19.43 11.08 0.09
C PRO A 222 20.66 11.97 0.25
N THR A 223 21.76 11.37 0.65
CA THR A 223 23.06 12.06 0.70
C THR A 223 23.28 12.68 -0.68
N PRO A 224 23.45 14.00 -0.80
CA PRO A 224 23.70 14.59 -2.10
C PRO A 224 24.96 13.93 -2.66
N THR A 225 24.81 13.15 -3.71
CA THR A 225 25.94 12.66 -4.50
C THR A 225 26.59 13.89 -5.15
N ASN A 226 27.77 14.26 -4.61
CA ASN A 226 28.66 15.24 -5.23
C ASN A 226 29.10 14.78 -6.61
#